data_b7b06a40915622669aa906e860d3aef9
#
_entry.id   b7b06a40915622669aa906e860d3aef9
#
_cell.length_a   1.000
_cell.length_b   1.000
_cell.length_c   1.000
_cell.angle_alpha   90.00
_cell.angle_beta   90.00
_cell.angle_gamma   90.00
#
_symmetry.space_group_name_H-M   'P 1'
#
loop_
_entity.id
_entity.type
_entity.pdbx_description
1 polymer ?
#
loop_
_entity_poly.entity_id
_entity_poly.type
_entity_poly.pdbx_seq_one_letter_code
_entity_poly.pdbx_strand_id
1 'polypeptide(L)'
;PKPIVHGHGGTTIVALALKILHNDIGCSYEPNSWGERYHWYSSTGWVMWNAQTGGLLGGTTCVIYDGNPGGSKDKPDWTTLWRFAAEQGVTFFGAGAAFFANCMKAGITLADYGDLTRIRALGTTGSPLSPEVQEWGTAQFEALGTHDIWWNNISGGTDFCGAFIGGNREMPQVPGEMQCRMLGAAVESWDAEGRPVQDAVGELVCAQPIPSMPLYLWGDQDGSRYLSSYFDMYPAGHGRQPGGGDGPASMGAVWRHGDWLKIGANGGCVIYGRSDATINRHGLRMGTSEIYSAVEALPEVLDSLVVDLEYLGRESYMPLFVVLRPGQALDEALRARINAAVRTALSPRFVPDDIFAVAEVPRTLSGKKQELPIKKLLLGQPIEKVVNKDAMANPGCLDWYVAFAAERAQTLPTA
;
A
#
# COMPACT_ATOMS: atom_id res chain seq x y z
N PRO A 1 -12.50 12.09 -0.12
CA PRO A 1 -12.47 11.13 1.01
C PRO A 1 -13.85 10.49 1.19
N LYS A 2 -13.87 9.22 1.59
CA LYS A 2 -15.10 8.54 2.01
C LYS A 2 -15.23 8.75 3.52
N PRO A 3 -16.22 9.45 4.04
CA PRO A 3 -16.47 9.53 5.47
C PRO A 3 -17.16 8.25 5.92
N ILE A 4 -16.46 7.39 6.64
CA ILE A 4 -16.85 6.02 6.93
C ILE A 4 -17.26 5.92 8.40
N VAL A 5 -18.44 5.33 8.64
CA VAL A 5 -18.98 5.13 9.99
C VAL A 5 -18.82 3.69 10.40
N HIS A 6 -18.17 3.47 11.55
CA HIS A 6 -17.88 2.15 12.13
C HIS A 6 -18.59 1.97 13.47
N GLY A 7 -18.86 0.70 13.81
CA GLY A 7 -19.33 0.33 15.16
C GLY A 7 -18.17 0.24 16.15
N HIS A 8 -18.34 0.81 17.36
CA HIS A 8 -17.31 0.80 18.41
C HIS A 8 -16.86 -0.62 18.80
N GLY A 9 -17.81 -1.54 18.99
CA GLY A 9 -17.49 -2.93 19.36
C GLY A 9 -16.67 -3.64 18.29
N GLY A 10 -17.06 -3.49 17.03
CA GLY A 10 -16.37 -4.14 15.91
C GLY A 10 -14.93 -3.64 15.76
N THR A 11 -14.71 -2.33 15.79
CA THR A 11 -13.37 -1.75 15.70
C THR A 11 -12.49 -2.14 16.88
N THR A 12 -13.05 -2.20 18.10
CA THR A 12 -12.32 -2.64 19.30
C THR A 12 -11.87 -4.11 19.19
N ILE A 13 -12.76 -5.00 18.75
CA ILE A 13 -12.43 -6.43 18.58
C ILE A 13 -11.29 -6.59 17.56
N VAL A 14 -11.41 -5.95 16.42
CA VAL A 14 -10.38 -6.06 15.36
C VAL A 14 -9.07 -5.40 15.78
N ALA A 15 -9.11 -4.25 16.46
CA ALA A 15 -7.90 -3.60 16.98
C ALA A 15 -7.15 -4.48 18.00
N LEU A 16 -7.85 -5.15 18.90
CA LEU A 16 -7.24 -6.07 19.86
C LEU A 16 -6.70 -7.34 19.18
N ALA A 17 -7.44 -7.92 18.25
CA ALA A 17 -6.97 -9.07 17.50
C ALA A 17 -5.69 -8.75 16.69
N LEU A 18 -5.64 -7.61 16.05
CA LEU A 18 -4.45 -7.12 15.36
C LEU A 18 -3.25 -6.96 16.30
N LYS A 19 -3.46 -6.31 17.45
CA LYS A 19 -2.39 -6.04 18.41
C LYS A 19 -1.82 -7.33 18.99
N ILE A 20 -2.68 -8.20 19.52
CA ILE A 20 -2.25 -9.36 20.29
C ILE A 20 -1.81 -10.50 19.37
N LEU A 21 -2.60 -10.81 18.33
CA LEU A 21 -2.40 -12.01 17.53
C LEU A 21 -1.49 -11.80 16.31
N HIS A 22 -1.41 -10.56 15.82
CA HIS A 22 -0.71 -10.26 14.57
C HIS A 22 0.42 -9.23 14.70
N ASN A 23 0.43 -8.39 15.74
CA ASN A 23 1.55 -7.49 16.02
C ASN A 23 2.43 -7.99 17.18
N ASP A 24 2.06 -9.10 17.80
CA ASP A 24 2.75 -9.64 18.97
C ASP A 24 2.95 -8.59 20.09
N ILE A 25 1.92 -7.77 20.31
CA ILE A 25 1.92 -6.74 21.35
C ILE A 25 0.93 -7.18 22.43
N GLY A 26 1.50 -7.67 23.53
CA GLY A 26 0.74 -8.10 24.69
C GLY A 26 0.12 -6.93 25.46
N CYS A 27 -0.71 -7.27 26.44
CA CYS A 27 -1.28 -6.31 27.35
C CYS A 27 -0.22 -5.86 28.37
N SER A 28 0.07 -4.56 28.45
CA SER A 28 1.07 -4.00 29.38
C SER A 28 0.63 -4.00 30.85
N TYR A 29 -0.61 -4.40 31.12
CA TYR A 29 -1.09 -4.60 32.50
C TYR A 29 -0.69 -5.96 33.08
N GLU A 30 -0.21 -6.88 32.24
CA GLU A 30 0.27 -8.17 32.71
C GLU A 30 1.63 -8.04 33.42
N PRO A 31 1.88 -8.82 34.47
CA PRO A 31 3.11 -8.72 35.26
C PRO A 31 4.40 -8.95 34.49
N ASN A 32 4.34 -9.72 33.41
CA ASN A 32 5.48 -10.05 32.56
C ASN A 32 5.50 -9.25 31.25
N SER A 33 4.84 -8.11 31.21
CA SER A 33 4.83 -7.23 30.04
C SER A 33 6.25 -6.75 29.70
N TRP A 34 6.55 -6.69 28.41
CA TRP A 34 7.79 -6.11 27.86
C TRP A 34 7.88 -4.59 28.07
N GLY A 35 6.81 -3.93 28.56
CA GLY A 35 6.72 -2.48 28.62
C GLY A 35 6.70 -1.88 27.21
N GLU A 36 5.82 -2.39 26.38
CA GLU A 36 5.73 -2.06 24.96
C GLU A 36 5.58 -0.55 24.71
N ARG A 37 6.40 -0.06 23.79
CA ARG A 37 6.41 1.31 23.29
C ARG A 37 6.22 1.26 21.78
N TYR A 38 4.95 1.40 21.38
CA TYR A 38 4.53 1.23 20.00
C TYR A 38 4.58 2.55 19.25
N HIS A 39 5.26 2.56 18.12
CA HIS A 39 5.31 3.67 17.18
C HIS A 39 4.90 3.21 15.80
N TRP A 40 3.98 3.95 15.17
CA TRP A 40 3.74 3.85 13.73
C TRP A 40 3.58 5.24 13.14
N TYR A 41 4.47 5.61 12.24
CA TYR A 41 4.38 6.89 11.54
C TYR A 41 3.17 6.89 10.60
N SER A 42 2.19 7.76 10.85
CA SER A 42 0.95 7.85 10.08
C SER A 42 0.30 9.23 10.21
N SER A 43 -0.46 9.62 9.18
CA SER A 43 -1.40 10.72 9.31
C SER A 43 -2.64 10.29 10.10
N THR A 44 -3.33 11.23 10.75
CA THR A 44 -4.54 10.98 11.55
C THR A 44 -5.74 10.52 10.72
N GLY A 45 -5.73 10.75 9.40
CA GLY A 45 -6.78 10.31 8.47
C GLY A 45 -6.61 8.88 7.95
N TRP A 46 -5.62 8.15 8.41
CA TRP A 46 -5.31 6.79 7.96
C TRP A 46 -5.49 5.77 9.08
N VAL A 47 -5.87 4.53 8.74
CA VAL A 47 -6.13 3.47 9.73
C VAL A 47 -4.95 3.19 10.66
N MET A 48 -3.71 3.46 10.23
CA MET A 48 -2.56 3.25 11.09
C MET A 48 -2.49 4.21 12.28
N TRP A 49 -3.18 5.36 12.21
CA TRP A 49 -3.44 6.17 13.40
C TRP A 49 -4.32 5.43 14.42
N ASN A 50 -5.37 4.76 13.94
CA ASN A 50 -6.22 3.93 14.81
C ASN A 50 -5.43 2.73 15.38
N ALA A 51 -4.54 2.13 14.58
CA ALA A 51 -3.64 1.10 15.07
C ALA A 51 -2.66 1.63 16.14
N GLN A 52 -2.13 2.85 15.96
CA GLN A 52 -1.28 3.54 16.94
C GLN A 52 -2.01 3.74 18.26
N THR A 53 -3.18 4.39 18.21
CA THR A 53 -3.98 4.71 19.42
C THR A 53 -4.65 3.48 20.02
N GLY A 54 -4.95 2.45 19.24
CA GLY A 54 -5.50 1.17 19.69
C GLY A 54 -4.62 0.45 20.72
N GLY A 55 -3.33 0.79 20.81
CA GLY A 55 -2.43 0.31 21.85
C GLY A 55 -2.90 0.64 23.26
N LEU A 56 -3.64 1.75 23.45
CA LEU A 56 -4.17 2.18 24.73
C LEU A 56 -5.17 1.18 25.31
N LEU A 57 -5.85 0.38 24.49
CA LEU A 57 -6.76 -0.68 24.95
C LEU A 57 -6.05 -1.74 25.78
N GLY A 58 -4.76 -1.98 25.55
CA GLY A 58 -3.93 -2.92 26.29
C GLY A 58 -2.90 -2.24 27.20
N GLY A 59 -3.02 -0.92 27.45
CA GLY A 59 -2.04 -0.18 28.26
C GLY A 59 -0.68 0.02 27.60
N THR A 60 -0.57 -0.21 26.28
CA THR A 60 0.66 0.01 25.52
C THR A 60 0.97 1.51 25.44
N THR A 61 2.22 1.89 25.64
CA THR A 61 2.64 3.28 25.43
C THR A 61 2.62 3.62 23.95
N CYS A 62 1.76 4.55 23.55
CA CYS A 62 1.72 5.08 22.18
C CYS A 62 2.79 6.18 22.02
N VAL A 63 3.78 5.94 21.19
CA VAL A 63 4.87 6.89 20.90
C VAL A 63 4.54 7.63 19.61
N ILE A 64 4.14 8.89 19.73
CA ILE A 64 3.59 9.70 18.62
C ILE A 64 4.64 10.72 18.18
N TYR A 65 4.90 10.77 16.87
CA TYR A 65 5.74 11.78 16.23
C TYR A 65 4.86 12.72 15.39
N ASP A 66 4.91 14.01 15.69
CA ASP A 66 4.22 15.05 14.93
C ASP A 66 5.25 15.84 14.12
N GLY A 67 5.41 15.49 12.86
CA GLY A 67 6.38 16.11 11.98
C GLY A 67 6.59 15.34 10.67
N ASN A 68 7.54 15.82 9.86
CA ASN A 68 7.93 15.14 8.62
C ASN A 68 8.86 13.95 8.95
N PRO A 69 8.65 12.75 8.41
CA PRO A 69 9.49 11.58 8.70
C PRO A 69 10.94 11.74 8.20
N GLY A 70 11.15 12.60 7.21
CA GLY A 70 12.48 13.00 6.73
C GLY A 70 12.93 14.36 7.32
N GLY A 71 12.35 14.83 8.42
CA GLY A 71 12.70 16.11 9.05
C GLY A 71 12.24 17.31 8.23
N SER A 72 12.97 17.71 7.20
CA SER A 72 12.66 18.82 6.30
C SER A 72 12.26 18.35 4.91
N LYS A 73 11.34 19.06 4.25
CA LYS A 73 11.00 18.79 2.84
C LYS A 73 12.13 19.17 1.89
N ASP A 74 12.80 20.28 2.16
CA ASP A 74 13.83 20.85 1.27
C ASP A 74 15.16 20.10 1.36
N LYS A 75 15.45 19.54 2.54
CA LYS A 75 16.65 18.76 2.80
C LYS A 75 16.27 17.55 3.67
N PRO A 76 15.78 16.45 3.05
CA PRO A 76 15.37 15.28 3.81
C PRO A 76 16.49 14.68 4.65
N ASP A 77 16.22 14.45 5.92
CA ASP A 77 17.05 13.73 6.87
C ASP A 77 16.32 12.47 7.33
N TRP A 78 16.56 11.37 6.64
CA TRP A 78 15.91 10.08 6.89
C TRP A 78 16.35 9.42 8.20
N THR A 79 17.27 10.03 8.96
CA THR A 79 17.67 9.59 10.31
C THR A 79 16.72 10.09 11.40
N THR A 80 15.84 11.05 11.07
CA THR A 80 14.97 11.75 12.04
C THR A 80 14.12 10.79 12.86
N LEU A 81 13.41 9.85 12.23
CA LEU A 81 12.57 8.89 12.97
C LEU A 81 13.40 7.85 13.73
N TRP A 82 14.60 7.51 13.25
CA TRP A 82 15.46 6.56 13.97
C TRP A 82 16.02 7.16 15.26
N ARG A 83 16.48 8.42 15.22
CA ARG A 83 16.87 9.15 16.45
C ARG A 83 15.71 9.26 17.43
N PHE A 84 14.53 9.64 16.94
CA PHE A 84 13.32 9.69 17.75
C PHE A 84 12.99 8.32 18.37
N ALA A 85 13.09 7.23 17.60
CA ALA A 85 12.83 5.88 18.10
C ALA A 85 13.82 5.48 19.20
N ALA A 86 15.11 5.80 19.05
CA ALA A 86 16.13 5.56 20.05
C ALA A 86 15.87 6.36 21.34
N GLU A 87 15.63 7.67 21.23
CA GLU A 87 15.34 8.55 22.35
C GLU A 87 14.09 8.12 23.14
N GLN A 88 13.08 7.65 22.43
CA GLN A 88 11.81 7.21 23.02
C GLN A 88 11.83 5.73 23.44
N GLY A 89 12.88 4.98 23.18
CA GLY A 89 13.00 3.56 23.51
C GLY A 89 11.89 2.71 22.89
N VAL A 90 11.58 2.96 21.60
CA VAL A 90 10.56 2.26 20.84
C VAL A 90 10.88 0.76 20.79
N THR A 91 9.83 -0.08 20.95
CA THR A 91 9.96 -1.55 20.87
C THR A 91 9.36 -2.13 19.60
N PHE A 92 8.35 -1.48 19.04
CA PHE A 92 7.77 -1.77 17.74
C PHE A 92 7.76 -0.50 16.89
N PHE A 93 8.47 -0.53 15.76
CA PHE A 93 8.61 0.62 14.87
C PHE A 93 7.93 0.36 13.52
N GLY A 94 6.92 1.14 13.18
CA GLY A 94 6.20 1.05 11.92
C GLY A 94 6.26 2.33 11.08
N ALA A 95 6.39 2.15 9.77
CA ALA A 95 6.32 3.22 8.79
C ALA A 95 5.84 2.70 7.43
N GLY A 96 5.60 3.58 6.47
CA GLY A 96 5.36 3.18 5.09
C GLY A 96 6.60 2.53 4.46
N ALA A 97 6.43 1.56 3.55
CA ALA A 97 7.54 0.90 2.87
C ALA A 97 8.49 1.90 2.17
N ALA A 98 7.94 3.01 1.67
CA ALA A 98 8.73 4.09 1.07
C ALA A 98 9.73 4.74 2.04
N PHE A 99 9.42 4.81 3.35
CA PHE A 99 10.35 5.33 4.35
C PHE A 99 11.61 4.45 4.42
N PHE A 100 11.46 3.15 4.54
CA PHE A 100 12.59 2.20 4.59
C PHE A 100 13.40 2.23 3.29
N ALA A 101 12.73 2.28 2.13
CA ALA A 101 13.40 2.41 0.85
C ALA A 101 14.24 3.70 0.73
N ASN A 102 13.72 4.82 1.26
CA ASN A 102 14.47 6.08 1.29
C ASN A 102 15.66 6.02 2.24
N CYS A 103 15.53 5.36 3.38
CA CYS A 103 16.65 5.12 4.30
C CYS A 103 17.78 4.32 3.62
N MET A 104 17.43 3.22 2.96
CA MET A 104 18.40 2.42 2.20
C MET A 104 19.06 3.24 1.08
N LYS A 105 18.27 3.95 0.28
CA LYS A 105 18.78 4.82 -0.82
C LYS A 105 19.67 5.96 -0.31
N ALA A 106 19.44 6.45 0.92
CA ALA A 106 20.26 7.46 1.55
C ALA A 106 21.54 6.91 2.19
N GLY A 107 21.74 5.59 2.17
CA GLY A 107 22.93 4.94 2.73
C GLY A 107 23.02 5.06 4.25
N ILE A 108 21.89 5.02 4.97
CA ILE A 108 21.86 5.18 6.42
C ILE A 108 22.43 3.95 7.11
N THR A 109 23.30 4.18 8.11
CA THR A 109 23.81 3.16 9.03
C THR A 109 23.13 3.38 10.39
N LEU A 110 22.22 2.48 10.79
CA LEU A 110 21.38 2.67 11.99
C LEU A 110 22.20 2.77 13.28
N ALA A 111 23.35 2.11 13.37
CA ALA A 111 24.23 2.15 14.54
C ALA A 111 24.72 3.56 14.91
N ASP A 112 24.64 4.52 13.99
CA ASP A 112 25.12 5.89 14.21
C ASP A 112 24.05 6.79 14.88
N TYR A 113 22.82 6.30 15.09
CA TYR A 113 21.69 7.16 15.45
C TYR A 113 21.03 6.84 16.80
N GLY A 114 21.77 6.22 17.71
CA GLY A 114 21.35 5.94 19.08
C GLY A 114 21.08 4.46 19.35
N ASP A 115 20.61 4.16 20.56
CA ASP A 115 20.32 2.78 20.96
C ASP A 115 18.96 2.33 20.41
N LEU A 116 18.99 1.53 19.35
CA LEU A 116 17.81 0.92 18.72
C LEU A 116 17.62 -0.55 19.10
N THR A 117 18.43 -1.09 20.03
CA THR A 117 18.41 -2.52 20.40
C THR A 117 17.11 -2.96 21.08
N ARG A 118 16.30 -2.02 21.55
CA ARG A 118 14.95 -2.32 22.09
C ARG A 118 13.91 -2.60 21.00
N ILE A 119 14.18 -2.24 19.75
CA ILE A 119 13.26 -2.54 18.65
C ILE A 119 13.35 -4.04 18.35
N ARG A 120 12.23 -4.74 18.55
CA ARG A 120 12.09 -6.17 18.29
C ARG A 120 11.25 -6.47 17.05
N ALA A 121 10.56 -5.48 16.52
CA ALA A 121 9.72 -5.62 15.33
C ALA A 121 9.68 -4.34 14.51
N LEU A 122 9.66 -4.52 13.20
CA LEU A 122 9.46 -3.49 12.20
C LEU A 122 8.13 -3.74 11.49
N GLY A 123 7.33 -2.69 11.29
CA GLY A 123 6.06 -2.79 10.57
C GLY A 123 6.07 -1.99 9.28
N THR A 124 5.51 -2.55 8.20
CA THR A 124 5.33 -1.80 6.97
C THR A 124 3.92 -1.95 6.38
N THR A 125 3.48 -0.91 5.69
CA THR A 125 2.25 -0.91 4.90
C THR A 125 2.24 0.25 3.88
N GLY A 126 1.18 0.34 3.10
CA GLY A 126 0.96 1.45 2.15
C GLY A 126 1.42 1.14 0.73
N SER A 127 2.46 0.36 0.59
CA SER A 127 2.94 -0.24 -0.66
C SER A 127 3.71 -1.52 -0.34
N PRO A 128 3.90 -2.43 -1.31
CA PRO A 128 4.74 -3.60 -1.11
C PRO A 128 6.17 -3.21 -0.67
N LEU A 129 6.71 -3.93 0.30
CA LEU A 129 8.12 -3.81 0.68
C LEU A 129 8.94 -4.74 -0.24
N SER A 130 9.95 -4.19 -0.92
CA SER A 130 10.80 -5.03 -1.75
C SER A 130 11.72 -5.93 -0.90
N PRO A 131 12.07 -7.13 -1.39
CA PRO A 131 13.01 -8.03 -0.70
C PRO A 131 14.31 -7.32 -0.30
N GLU A 132 14.90 -6.53 -1.20
CA GLU A 132 16.17 -5.84 -0.98
C GLU A 132 16.10 -4.84 0.18
N VAL A 133 14.98 -4.13 0.31
CA VAL A 133 14.77 -3.17 1.41
C VAL A 133 14.59 -3.91 2.73
N GLN A 134 13.88 -5.03 2.72
CA GLN A 134 13.70 -5.86 3.91
C GLN A 134 15.03 -6.47 4.37
N GLU A 135 15.81 -7.01 3.44
CA GLU A 135 17.13 -7.58 3.70
C GLU A 135 18.11 -6.51 4.21
N TRP A 136 18.11 -5.32 3.60
CA TRP A 136 18.89 -4.19 4.08
C TRP A 136 18.55 -3.86 5.54
N GLY A 137 17.28 -3.71 5.88
CA GLY A 137 16.87 -3.39 7.24
C GLY A 137 17.24 -4.50 8.23
N THR A 138 17.07 -5.76 7.86
CA THR A 138 17.50 -6.91 8.67
C THR A 138 19.00 -6.84 8.97
N ALA A 139 19.83 -6.62 7.96
CA ALA A 139 21.28 -6.49 8.13
C ALA A 139 21.69 -5.31 9.03
N GLN A 140 20.93 -4.19 9.01
CA GLN A 140 21.15 -3.07 9.92
C GLN A 140 20.93 -3.46 11.38
N PHE A 141 19.87 -4.23 11.68
CA PHE A 141 19.59 -4.70 13.04
C PHE A 141 20.53 -5.83 13.49
N GLU A 142 20.94 -6.71 12.59
CA GLU A 142 21.98 -7.70 12.86
C GLU A 142 23.31 -7.03 13.28
N ALA A 143 23.68 -5.94 12.61
CA ALA A 143 24.86 -5.14 12.97
C ALA A 143 24.74 -4.48 14.35
N LEU A 144 23.51 -4.24 14.84
CA LEU A 144 23.24 -3.78 16.21
C LEU A 144 23.21 -4.92 17.24
N GLY A 145 23.33 -6.18 16.80
CA GLY A 145 23.24 -7.37 17.66
C GLY A 145 21.83 -7.92 17.85
N THR A 146 20.84 -7.41 17.11
CA THR A 146 19.47 -7.92 17.09
C THR A 146 19.29 -8.90 15.94
N HIS A 147 19.49 -10.21 16.19
CA HIS A 147 19.52 -11.25 15.16
C HIS A 147 18.14 -11.83 14.81
N ASP A 148 17.10 -11.46 15.52
CA ASP A 148 15.74 -11.97 15.36
C ASP A 148 14.71 -10.86 15.07
N ILE A 149 15.15 -9.78 14.42
CA ILE A 149 14.25 -8.69 14.05
C ILE A 149 13.12 -9.21 13.17
N TRP A 150 11.90 -8.96 13.60
CA TRP A 150 10.72 -9.41 12.90
C TRP A 150 10.11 -8.31 12.05
N TRP A 151 9.72 -8.66 10.82
CA TRP A 151 9.02 -7.77 9.90
C TRP A 151 7.53 -8.10 9.85
N ASN A 152 6.72 -7.21 10.33
CA ASN A 152 5.26 -7.28 10.22
C ASN A 152 4.79 -6.45 9.02
N ASN A 153 4.88 -7.03 7.84
CA ASN A 153 4.36 -6.43 6.61
C ASN A 153 2.85 -6.65 6.57
N ILE A 154 2.06 -5.57 6.47
CA ILE A 154 0.59 -5.67 6.52
C ILE A 154 -0.09 -5.01 5.33
N SER A 155 -1.19 -5.60 4.88
CA SER A 155 -2.11 -5.01 3.93
C SER A 155 -3.51 -4.95 4.52
N GLY A 156 -4.11 -3.77 4.44
CA GLY A 156 -5.43 -3.51 4.98
C GLY A 156 -6.01 -2.21 4.46
N GLY A 157 -7.01 -1.70 5.13
CA GLY A 157 -7.68 -0.49 4.66
C GLY A 157 -8.33 0.33 5.74
N THR A 158 -8.29 1.64 5.54
CA THR A 158 -9.07 2.59 6.33
C THR A 158 -10.57 2.32 6.17
N ASP A 159 -10.96 1.79 5.00
CA ASP A 159 -12.36 1.52 4.66
C ASP A 159 -13.04 0.56 5.65
N PHE A 160 -12.35 -0.47 6.13
CA PHE A 160 -12.90 -1.42 7.11
C PHE A 160 -12.18 -1.38 8.47
N CYS A 161 -11.37 -0.36 8.70
CA CYS A 161 -10.65 -0.12 9.95
C CYS A 161 -9.89 -1.36 10.47
N GLY A 162 -9.10 -1.97 9.58
CA GLY A 162 -8.41 -3.21 9.90
C GLY A 162 -7.35 -3.60 8.86
N ALA A 163 -6.89 -4.84 8.96
CA ALA A 163 -6.03 -5.46 7.98
C ALA A 163 -6.61 -6.79 7.50
N PHE A 164 -6.34 -7.16 6.26
CA PHE A 164 -6.70 -8.44 5.68
C PHE A 164 -5.55 -9.44 5.73
N ILE A 165 -4.33 -8.93 5.66
CA ILE A 165 -3.10 -9.71 5.60
C ILE A 165 -2.10 -9.07 6.55
N GLY A 166 -1.32 -9.88 7.24
CA GLY A 166 -0.35 -9.40 8.20
C GLY A 166 0.69 -10.45 8.55
N GLY A 167 1.26 -10.32 9.73
CA GLY A 167 2.26 -11.23 10.24
C GLY A 167 1.78 -12.08 11.40
N ASN A 168 2.59 -13.06 11.71
CA ASN A 168 2.58 -13.79 12.95
C ASN A 168 4.04 -14.16 13.28
N ARG A 169 4.52 -13.77 14.46
CA ARG A 169 5.93 -13.95 14.84
C ARG A 169 6.39 -15.41 14.86
N GLU A 170 5.47 -16.33 15.10
CA GLU A 170 5.75 -17.77 15.13
C GLU A 170 5.88 -18.41 13.73
N MET A 171 5.55 -17.65 12.68
CA MET A 171 5.64 -18.14 11.31
C MET A 171 6.96 -17.72 10.63
N PRO A 172 7.48 -18.55 9.70
CA PRO A 172 8.65 -18.16 8.90
C PRO A 172 8.41 -16.86 8.13
N GLN A 173 9.46 -16.05 7.97
CA GLN A 173 9.45 -14.87 7.14
C GLN A 173 10.08 -15.17 5.78
N VAL A 174 9.43 -14.70 4.72
CA VAL A 174 9.98 -14.70 3.36
C VAL A 174 10.08 -13.25 2.91
N PRO A 175 11.27 -12.74 2.58
CA PRO A 175 11.42 -11.36 2.11
C PRO A 175 10.50 -11.06 0.92
N GLY A 176 9.78 -9.93 0.99
CA GLY A 176 8.81 -9.53 -0.03
C GLY A 176 7.40 -10.13 0.13
N GLU A 177 7.20 -11.07 1.05
CA GLU A 177 5.87 -11.62 1.36
C GLU A 177 5.33 -11.06 2.70
N MET A 178 4.01 -11.00 2.80
CA MET A 178 3.29 -10.93 4.06
C MET A 178 2.98 -12.36 4.51
N GLN A 179 3.12 -12.63 5.80
CA GLN A 179 3.17 -14.01 6.29
C GLN A 179 1.85 -14.77 6.22
N CYS A 180 0.71 -14.10 6.48
CA CYS A 180 -0.57 -14.79 6.55
C CYS A 180 -1.77 -13.87 6.42
N ARG A 181 -2.93 -14.47 6.16
CA ARG A 181 -4.23 -13.80 6.29
C ARG A 181 -4.54 -13.55 7.77
N MET A 182 -5.23 -12.44 8.04
CA MET A 182 -5.62 -12.07 9.40
C MET A 182 -6.67 -13.04 9.94
N LEU A 183 -6.56 -13.40 11.20
CA LEU A 183 -7.57 -14.19 11.89
C LEU A 183 -8.90 -13.42 11.95
N GLY A 184 -9.99 -14.12 11.61
CA GLY A 184 -11.32 -13.54 11.52
C GLY A 184 -11.63 -12.82 10.20
N ALA A 185 -10.69 -12.80 9.24
CA ALA A 185 -10.91 -12.25 7.90
C ALA A 185 -10.88 -13.37 6.85
N ALA A 186 -12.02 -13.64 6.20
CA ALA A 186 -12.14 -14.64 5.14
C ALA A 186 -11.61 -14.09 3.81
N VAL A 187 -10.30 -13.85 3.77
CA VAL A 187 -9.61 -13.28 2.60
C VAL A 187 -9.34 -14.39 1.59
N GLU A 188 -9.68 -14.11 0.34
CA GLU A 188 -9.44 -14.98 -0.79
C GLU A 188 -8.90 -14.16 -1.98
N SER A 189 -8.23 -14.85 -2.90
CA SER A 189 -7.86 -14.36 -4.22
C SER A 189 -8.81 -14.97 -5.24
N TRP A 190 -9.57 -14.18 -6.02
CA TRP A 190 -10.56 -14.66 -6.97
C TRP A 190 -10.15 -14.37 -8.41
N ASP A 191 -10.39 -15.35 -9.29
CA ASP A 191 -10.22 -15.16 -10.74
C ASP A 191 -11.31 -14.27 -11.35
N ALA A 192 -11.26 -14.06 -12.65
CA ALA A 192 -12.23 -13.23 -13.36
C ALA A 192 -13.66 -13.82 -13.35
N GLU A 193 -13.79 -15.13 -13.09
CA GLU A 193 -15.05 -15.85 -12.99
C GLU A 193 -15.59 -15.91 -11.54
N GLY A 194 -14.90 -15.24 -10.59
CA GLY A 194 -15.30 -15.20 -9.18
C GLY A 194 -15.04 -16.51 -8.42
N ARG A 195 -14.03 -17.27 -8.83
CA ARG A 195 -13.62 -18.52 -8.18
C ARG A 195 -12.34 -18.33 -7.38
N PRO A 196 -12.22 -18.88 -6.16
CA PRO A 196 -10.98 -18.84 -5.40
C PRO A 196 -9.83 -19.50 -6.17
N VAL A 197 -8.68 -18.83 -6.17
CA VAL A 197 -7.44 -19.34 -6.76
C VAL A 197 -6.31 -19.33 -5.74
N GLN A 198 -5.36 -20.26 -5.88
CA GLN A 198 -4.15 -20.36 -5.08
C GLN A 198 -2.94 -20.39 -6.02
N ASP A 199 -1.82 -19.81 -5.59
CA ASP A 199 -0.60 -19.65 -6.39
C ASP A 199 -0.80 -18.85 -7.69
N ALA A 200 -1.93 -18.18 -7.82
CA ALA A 200 -2.28 -17.31 -8.94
C ALA A 200 -2.73 -15.94 -8.42
N VAL A 201 -2.52 -14.92 -9.25
CA VAL A 201 -2.96 -13.56 -8.96
C VAL A 201 -4.46 -13.44 -9.26
N GLY A 202 -5.23 -12.94 -8.31
CA GLY A 202 -6.65 -12.66 -8.46
C GLY A 202 -7.07 -11.41 -7.69
N GLU A 203 -8.35 -11.06 -7.77
CA GLU A 203 -8.93 -9.95 -7.02
C GLU A 203 -8.98 -10.30 -5.53
N LEU A 204 -8.48 -9.39 -4.68
CA LEU A 204 -8.61 -9.54 -3.22
C LEU A 204 -10.06 -9.32 -2.82
N VAL A 205 -10.65 -10.35 -2.25
CA VAL A 205 -12.01 -10.31 -1.69
C VAL A 205 -12.01 -10.72 -0.23
N CYS A 206 -12.99 -10.20 0.52
CA CYS A 206 -13.34 -10.70 1.84
C CYS A 206 -14.71 -11.39 1.75
N ALA A 207 -14.69 -12.72 1.77
CA ALA A 207 -15.86 -13.54 1.48
C ALA A 207 -16.88 -13.61 2.63
N GLN A 208 -16.50 -13.16 3.83
CA GLN A 208 -17.37 -13.08 5.00
C GLN A 208 -17.24 -11.71 5.68
N PRO A 209 -18.28 -11.20 6.32
CA PRO A 209 -18.19 -9.95 7.09
C PRO A 209 -17.20 -10.08 8.25
N ILE A 210 -16.42 -9.03 8.49
CA ILE A 210 -15.61 -8.89 9.71
C ILE A 210 -16.24 -7.85 10.65
N PRO A 211 -15.96 -7.93 11.96
CA PRO A 211 -16.62 -7.06 12.95
C PRO A 211 -16.44 -5.55 12.70
N SER A 212 -15.34 -5.15 12.07
CA SER A 212 -15.02 -3.74 11.78
C SER A 212 -15.50 -3.24 10.42
N MET A 213 -16.26 -4.02 9.65
CA MET A 213 -16.86 -3.52 8.40
C MET A 213 -17.65 -2.24 8.64
N PRO A 214 -17.67 -1.31 7.68
CA PRO A 214 -18.44 -0.09 7.79
C PRO A 214 -19.92 -0.37 8.02
N LEU A 215 -20.57 0.45 8.84
CA LEU A 215 -22.02 0.43 8.99
C LEU A 215 -22.68 1.13 7.80
N TYR A 216 -22.13 2.27 7.40
CA TYR A 216 -22.55 3.06 6.23
C TYR A 216 -21.50 4.14 5.93
N LEU A 217 -21.65 4.82 4.80
CA LEU A 217 -20.89 6.03 4.50
C LEU A 217 -21.71 7.26 4.89
N TRP A 218 -21.11 8.19 5.61
CA TRP A 218 -21.79 9.42 6.03
C TRP A 218 -22.32 10.20 4.81
N GLY A 219 -23.59 10.57 4.84
CA GLY A 219 -24.25 11.26 3.73
C GLY A 219 -24.70 10.36 2.57
N ASP A 220 -24.57 9.04 2.71
CA ASP A 220 -25.01 8.03 1.73
C ASP A 220 -26.35 7.43 2.20
N GLN A 221 -27.46 8.19 2.01
CA GLN A 221 -28.77 7.85 2.60
C GLN A 221 -29.38 6.57 2.04
N ASP A 222 -29.16 6.29 0.76
CA ASP A 222 -29.68 5.11 0.05
C ASP A 222 -28.66 3.94 0.01
N GLY A 223 -27.45 4.14 0.52
CA GLY A 223 -26.38 3.15 0.51
C GLY A 223 -25.76 2.90 -0.87
N SER A 224 -26.15 3.68 -1.89
CA SER A 224 -25.67 3.44 -3.26
C SER A 224 -24.16 3.58 -3.41
N ARG A 225 -23.54 4.55 -2.75
CA ARG A 225 -22.08 4.72 -2.74
C ARG A 225 -21.39 3.59 -2.00
N TYR A 226 -21.95 3.11 -0.90
CA TYR A 226 -21.43 1.98 -0.16
C TYR A 226 -21.44 0.71 -1.02
N LEU A 227 -22.58 0.40 -1.62
CA LEU A 227 -22.74 -0.77 -2.48
C LEU A 227 -21.83 -0.71 -3.71
N SER A 228 -21.79 0.41 -4.41
CA SER A 228 -20.94 0.59 -5.59
C SER A 228 -19.43 0.63 -5.27
N SER A 229 -19.05 0.98 -4.04
CA SER A 229 -17.63 1.01 -3.64
C SER A 229 -17.06 -0.37 -3.40
N TYR A 230 -17.87 -1.34 -2.94
CA TYR A 230 -17.35 -2.59 -2.39
C TYR A 230 -18.04 -3.86 -2.92
N PHE A 231 -19.23 -3.76 -3.50
CA PHE A 231 -20.06 -4.91 -3.86
C PHE A 231 -20.56 -4.92 -5.31
N ASP A 232 -20.16 -3.95 -6.11
CA ASP A 232 -20.57 -3.83 -7.52
C ASP A 232 -20.13 -5.01 -8.38
N MET A 233 -18.93 -5.54 -8.11
CA MET A 233 -18.36 -6.64 -8.87
C MET A 233 -18.98 -7.99 -8.46
N TYR A 234 -19.28 -8.16 -7.18
CA TYR A 234 -19.82 -9.39 -6.61
C TYR A 234 -21.09 -9.11 -5.79
N PRO A 235 -22.20 -8.72 -6.44
CA PRO A 235 -23.45 -8.45 -5.75
C PRO A 235 -24.07 -9.74 -5.16
N ALA A 236 -25.09 -9.59 -4.32
CA ALA A 236 -25.78 -10.74 -3.74
C ALA A 236 -26.29 -11.71 -4.82
N GLY A 237 -26.04 -12.99 -4.63
CA GLY A 237 -26.35 -14.03 -5.59
C GLY A 237 -25.30 -14.27 -6.68
N HIS A 238 -24.22 -13.49 -6.67
CA HIS A 238 -23.05 -13.70 -7.53
C HIS A 238 -21.99 -14.53 -6.80
N GLY A 239 -21.60 -15.66 -7.35
CA GLY A 239 -20.47 -16.45 -6.88
C GLY A 239 -20.82 -17.66 -6.01
N ARG A 240 -19.80 -18.50 -5.80
CA ARG A 240 -19.83 -19.76 -5.06
C ARG A 240 -19.87 -19.53 -3.54
N GLN A 241 -20.35 -20.55 -2.84
CA GLN A 241 -20.21 -20.60 -1.39
C GLN A 241 -18.73 -20.61 -0.96
N PRO A 242 -18.36 -19.93 0.15
CA PRO A 242 -17.06 -20.11 0.78
C PRO A 242 -16.81 -21.60 1.09
N GLY A 243 -15.66 -22.11 0.65
CA GLY A 243 -15.29 -23.51 0.91
C GLY A 243 -15.59 -24.51 -0.20
N GLY A 244 -16.09 -24.10 -1.37
CA GLY A 244 -16.17 -24.94 -2.57
C GLY A 244 -17.25 -26.03 -2.55
N GLY A 245 -18.26 -25.93 -1.68
CA GLY A 245 -19.39 -26.87 -1.65
C GLY A 245 -20.45 -26.55 -2.71
N ASP A 246 -21.08 -27.61 -3.26
CA ASP A 246 -22.20 -27.52 -4.23
C ASP A 246 -23.55 -27.16 -3.56
N GLY A 247 -23.56 -26.28 -2.55
CA GLY A 247 -24.78 -25.84 -1.87
C GLY A 247 -25.53 -24.76 -2.66
N PRO A 248 -26.82 -24.52 -2.36
CA PRO A 248 -27.60 -23.50 -3.04
C PRO A 248 -26.97 -22.11 -2.85
N ALA A 249 -26.87 -21.36 -3.94
CA ALA A 249 -26.26 -20.04 -4.02
C ALA A 249 -27.11 -18.99 -3.27
N SER A 250 -26.98 -18.92 -1.95
CA SER A 250 -27.50 -17.81 -1.15
C SER A 250 -26.33 -17.05 -0.52
N MET A 251 -25.35 -16.69 -1.33
CA MET A 251 -24.29 -15.80 -0.84
C MET A 251 -24.79 -14.37 -0.84
N GLY A 252 -24.59 -13.69 0.30
CA GLY A 252 -24.62 -12.24 0.36
C GLY A 252 -23.61 -11.63 -0.64
N ALA A 253 -23.67 -10.34 -0.80
CA ALA A 253 -22.68 -9.62 -1.59
C ALA A 253 -21.26 -9.82 -0.98
N VAL A 254 -20.24 -9.94 -1.83
CA VAL A 254 -18.86 -10.17 -1.39
C VAL A 254 -18.06 -8.88 -1.52
N TRP A 255 -17.34 -8.54 -0.46
CA TRP A 255 -16.48 -7.36 -0.40
C TRP A 255 -15.31 -7.49 -1.36
N ARG A 256 -15.23 -6.61 -2.35
CA ARG A 256 -14.08 -6.40 -3.20
C ARG A 256 -13.22 -5.28 -2.64
N HIS A 257 -11.92 -5.55 -2.45
CA HIS A 257 -11.01 -4.53 -1.88
C HIS A 257 -10.36 -3.65 -2.95
N GLY A 258 -10.23 -4.18 -4.16
CA GLY A 258 -9.62 -3.47 -5.27
C GLY A 258 -8.10 -3.56 -5.29
N ASP A 259 -7.55 -4.70 -4.83
CA ASP A 259 -6.14 -5.04 -4.90
C ASP A 259 -5.94 -6.39 -5.58
N TRP A 260 -4.85 -6.54 -6.32
CA TRP A 260 -4.39 -7.83 -6.83
C TRP A 260 -3.64 -8.58 -5.74
N LEU A 261 -4.08 -9.79 -5.46
CA LEU A 261 -3.52 -10.66 -4.41
C LEU A 261 -3.10 -12.01 -5.00
N LYS A 262 -1.93 -12.49 -4.60
CA LYS A 262 -1.55 -13.91 -4.69
C LYS A 262 -1.43 -14.47 -3.29
N ILE A 263 -2.05 -15.64 -3.05
CA ILE A 263 -1.89 -16.45 -1.84
C ILE A 263 -1.10 -17.69 -2.23
N GLY A 264 0.12 -17.83 -1.71
CA GLY A 264 0.99 -18.97 -1.96
C GLY A 264 0.53 -20.26 -1.24
N ALA A 265 1.07 -21.41 -1.64
CA ALA A 265 0.80 -22.70 -1.00
C ALA A 265 1.21 -22.71 0.49
N ASN A 266 2.22 -21.92 0.87
CA ASN A 266 2.67 -21.71 2.25
C ASN A 266 1.75 -20.79 3.07
N GLY A 267 0.72 -20.19 2.45
CA GLY A 267 -0.15 -19.18 3.06
C GLY A 267 0.39 -17.75 3.00
N GLY A 268 1.62 -17.57 2.54
CA GLY A 268 2.23 -16.25 2.31
C GLY A 268 1.48 -15.48 1.21
N CYS A 269 1.45 -14.15 1.35
CA CYS A 269 0.63 -13.28 0.52
C CYS A 269 1.47 -12.19 -0.15
N VAL A 270 1.20 -11.91 -1.40
CA VAL A 270 1.82 -10.82 -2.15
C VAL A 270 0.74 -9.94 -2.78
N ILE A 271 0.82 -8.62 -2.53
CA ILE A 271 -0.02 -7.62 -3.20
C ILE A 271 0.73 -7.06 -4.40
N TYR A 272 0.10 -7.13 -5.57
CA TYR A 272 0.65 -6.65 -6.84
C TYR A 272 0.20 -5.23 -7.22
N GLY A 273 -0.52 -4.57 -6.31
CA GLY A 273 -1.04 -3.21 -6.51
C GLY A 273 -2.55 -3.17 -6.63
N ARG A 274 -3.07 -2.01 -7.02
CA ARG A 274 -4.52 -1.78 -7.15
C ARG A 274 -5.10 -2.47 -8.37
N SER A 275 -6.21 -3.18 -8.20
CA SER A 275 -6.93 -3.80 -9.32
C SER A 275 -7.75 -2.77 -10.13
N ASP A 276 -8.15 -1.66 -9.50
CA ASP A 276 -8.81 -0.53 -10.15
C ASP A 276 -7.83 0.40 -10.93
N ALA A 277 -6.53 0.28 -10.66
CA ALA A 277 -5.45 0.95 -11.40
C ALA A 277 -4.66 -0.03 -12.31
N THR A 278 -5.24 -1.17 -12.61
CA THR A 278 -4.60 -2.24 -13.42
C THR A 278 -4.25 -1.75 -14.80
N ILE A 279 -3.06 -2.18 -15.23
CA ILE A 279 -2.62 -2.10 -16.63
C ILE A 279 -3.17 -3.32 -17.36
N ASN A 280 -3.95 -3.09 -18.40
CA ASN A 280 -4.52 -4.14 -19.23
C ASN A 280 -4.05 -3.97 -20.69
N ARG A 281 -2.90 -4.57 -21.02
CA ARG A 281 -2.33 -4.47 -22.37
C ARG A 281 -2.35 -5.80 -23.08
N HIS A 282 -2.94 -5.82 -24.26
CA HIS A 282 -3.02 -7.01 -25.13
C HIS A 282 -3.57 -8.26 -24.41
N GLY A 283 -4.58 -8.05 -23.54
CA GLY A 283 -5.20 -9.13 -22.75
C GLY A 283 -4.42 -9.61 -21.54
N LEU A 284 -3.25 -9.02 -21.24
CA LEU A 284 -2.49 -9.28 -20.03
C LEU A 284 -2.78 -8.21 -18.99
N ARG A 285 -3.09 -8.64 -17.78
CA ARG A 285 -3.32 -7.77 -16.62
C ARG A 285 -2.08 -7.75 -15.73
N MET A 286 -1.68 -6.58 -15.27
CA MET A 286 -0.54 -6.40 -14.37
C MET A 286 -0.79 -5.25 -13.40
N GLY A 287 -0.29 -5.38 -12.17
CA GLY A 287 -0.27 -4.30 -11.21
C GLY A 287 0.80 -3.26 -11.52
N THR A 288 0.54 -1.99 -11.19
CA THR A 288 1.48 -0.89 -11.41
C THR A 288 2.78 -1.05 -10.62
N SER A 289 2.73 -1.71 -9.46
CA SER A 289 3.88 -1.93 -8.57
C SER A 289 5.03 -2.71 -9.23
N GLU A 290 4.73 -3.59 -10.17
CA GLU A 290 5.75 -4.37 -10.89
C GLU A 290 6.58 -3.46 -11.81
N ILE A 291 5.94 -2.51 -12.49
CA ILE A 291 6.65 -1.49 -13.29
C ILE A 291 7.50 -0.60 -12.37
N TYR A 292 6.94 -0.17 -11.22
CA TYR A 292 7.71 0.64 -10.27
C TYR A 292 8.96 -0.08 -9.79
N SER A 293 8.85 -1.34 -9.42
CA SER A 293 10.01 -2.14 -8.99
C SER A 293 11.10 -2.19 -10.05
N ALA A 294 10.74 -2.40 -11.32
CA ALA A 294 11.70 -2.46 -12.41
C ALA A 294 12.36 -1.09 -12.71
N VAL A 295 11.58 -0.01 -12.67
CA VAL A 295 12.02 1.33 -13.04
C VAL A 295 12.79 2.01 -11.92
N GLU A 296 12.32 1.89 -10.68
CA GLU A 296 12.93 2.52 -9.51
C GLU A 296 14.18 1.79 -9.00
N ALA A 297 14.46 0.58 -9.51
CA ALA A 297 15.74 -0.09 -9.34
C ALA A 297 16.90 0.62 -10.07
N LEU A 298 16.59 1.45 -11.06
CA LEU A 298 17.61 2.23 -11.77
C LEU A 298 18.14 3.35 -10.87
N PRO A 299 19.49 3.51 -10.78
CA PRO A 299 20.08 4.48 -9.86
C PRO A 299 19.74 5.94 -10.14
N GLU A 300 19.33 6.27 -11.37
CA GLU A 300 18.94 7.62 -11.78
C GLU A 300 17.50 7.97 -11.40
N VAL A 301 16.65 6.96 -11.15
CA VAL A 301 15.23 7.16 -10.88
C VAL A 301 14.98 7.22 -9.38
N LEU A 302 14.31 8.27 -8.94
CA LEU A 302 13.92 8.46 -7.55
C LEU A 302 12.52 7.89 -7.28
N ASP A 303 11.58 8.15 -8.19
CA ASP A 303 10.17 7.78 -8.08
C ASP A 303 9.55 7.64 -9.47
N SER A 304 8.41 6.97 -9.59
CA SER A 304 7.71 6.80 -10.87
C SER A 304 6.21 6.70 -10.69
N LEU A 305 5.46 6.98 -11.73
CA LEU A 305 4.01 6.79 -11.80
C LEU A 305 3.64 6.34 -13.21
N VAL A 306 2.87 5.27 -13.34
CA VAL A 306 2.35 4.80 -14.62
C VAL A 306 0.82 4.75 -14.57
N VAL A 307 0.19 5.08 -15.66
CA VAL A 307 -1.25 4.90 -15.87
C VAL A 307 -1.50 4.27 -17.23
N ASP A 308 -2.50 3.42 -17.31
CA ASP A 308 -2.96 2.86 -18.59
C ASP A 308 -4.28 3.52 -18.98
N LEU A 309 -4.24 4.26 -20.08
CA LEU A 309 -5.39 4.97 -20.62
C LEU A 309 -6.08 4.09 -21.66
N GLU A 310 -7.07 3.33 -21.21
CA GLU A 310 -7.91 2.51 -22.06
C GLU A 310 -8.96 3.38 -22.73
N TYR A 311 -9.00 3.38 -24.06
CA TYR A 311 -9.96 4.10 -24.88
C TYR A 311 -10.91 3.14 -25.58
N LEU A 312 -12.19 3.45 -25.60
CA LEU A 312 -13.14 2.73 -26.45
C LEU A 312 -12.81 2.94 -27.91
N GLY A 313 -12.56 1.85 -28.66
CA GLY A 313 -12.36 1.88 -30.11
C GLY A 313 -10.97 2.30 -30.61
N ARG A 314 -9.98 2.45 -29.73
CA ARG A 314 -8.58 2.68 -30.10
C ARG A 314 -7.60 1.98 -29.15
N GLU A 315 -6.33 1.90 -29.54
CA GLU A 315 -5.28 1.30 -28.70
C GLU A 315 -5.11 2.06 -27.37
N SER A 316 -4.80 1.35 -26.30
CA SER A 316 -4.47 1.94 -25.02
C SER A 316 -3.16 2.71 -25.11
N TYR A 317 -3.01 3.74 -24.28
CA TYR A 317 -1.79 4.52 -24.18
C TYR A 317 -1.31 4.52 -22.72
N MET A 318 -0.06 4.15 -22.53
CA MET A 318 0.54 3.98 -21.21
C MET A 318 1.73 4.91 -21.02
N PRO A 319 1.52 6.16 -20.56
CA PRO A 319 2.60 7.05 -20.18
C PRO A 319 3.21 6.64 -18.85
N LEU A 320 4.54 6.70 -18.75
CA LEU A 320 5.32 6.57 -17.54
C LEU A 320 5.89 7.94 -17.17
N PHE A 321 5.61 8.39 -15.96
CA PHE A 321 6.16 9.61 -15.37
C PHE A 321 7.27 9.22 -14.40
N VAL A 322 8.47 9.83 -14.53
CA VAL A 322 9.62 9.51 -13.70
C VAL A 322 10.14 10.77 -13.01
N VAL A 323 10.44 10.65 -11.73
CA VAL A 323 11.18 11.64 -10.97
C VAL A 323 12.64 11.23 -10.96
N LEU A 324 13.51 12.08 -11.48
CA LEU A 324 14.93 11.79 -11.56
C LEU A 324 15.68 12.34 -10.35
N ARG A 325 16.82 11.72 -10.03
CA ARG A 325 17.72 12.23 -9.01
C ARG A 325 18.33 13.57 -9.46
N PRO A 326 18.71 14.45 -8.51
CA PRO A 326 19.38 15.69 -8.84
C PRO A 326 20.59 15.47 -9.74
N GLY A 327 20.69 16.30 -10.80
CA GLY A 327 21.76 16.23 -11.77
C GLY A 327 21.58 15.19 -12.89
N GLN A 328 20.48 14.40 -12.85
CA GLN A 328 20.14 13.47 -13.94
C GLN A 328 19.17 14.11 -14.95
N ALA A 329 19.26 13.69 -16.20
CA ALA A 329 18.37 14.11 -17.28
C ALA A 329 17.75 12.88 -17.96
N LEU A 330 16.52 13.02 -18.43
CA LEU A 330 15.84 11.99 -19.22
C LEU A 330 16.28 12.07 -20.68
N ASP A 331 17.48 11.57 -20.95
CA ASP A 331 18.02 11.45 -22.32
C ASP A 331 17.60 10.12 -22.98
N GLU A 332 17.95 9.95 -24.24
CA GLU A 332 17.64 8.72 -24.99
C GLU A 332 18.31 7.48 -24.40
N ALA A 333 19.47 7.61 -23.78
CA ALA A 333 20.16 6.50 -23.15
C ALA A 333 19.41 6.02 -21.91
N LEU A 334 18.93 6.93 -21.07
CA LEU A 334 18.13 6.59 -19.90
C LEU A 334 16.74 6.04 -20.29
N ARG A 335 16.10 6.61 -21.32
CA ARG A 335 14.84 6.05 -21.88
C ARG A 335 15.03 4.60 -22.35
N ALA A 336 16.09 4.32 -23.07
CA ALA A 336 16.41 2.97 -23.54
C ALA A 336 16.63 2.00 -22.36
N ARG A 337 17.31 2.44 -21.29
CA ARG A 337 17.54 1.62 -20.10
C ARG A 337 16.26 1.36 -19.31
N ILE A 338 15.39 2.36 -19.16
CA ILE A 338 14.07 2.19 -18.51
C ILE A 338 13.27 1.15 -19.30
N ASN A 339 13.19 1.30 -20.64
CA ASN A 339 12.47 0.35 -21.49
C ASN A 339 13.08 -1.06 -21.44
N ALA A 340 14.41 -1.17 -21.37
CA ALA A 340 15.08 -2.46 -21.21
C ALA A 340 14.80 -3.10 -19.86
N ALA A 341 14.80 -2.32 -18.77
CA ALA A 341 14.47 -2.80 -17.43
C ALA A 341 13.04 -3.37 -17.37
N VAL A 342 12.06 -2.64 -17.89
CA VAL A 342 10.67 -3.12 -17.98
C VAL A 342 10.56 -4.37 -18.85
N ARG A 343 11.22 -4.38 -20.01
CA ARG A 343 11.20 -5.53 -20.94
C ARG A 343 11.79 -6.79 -20.31
N THR A 344 12.89 -6.64 -19.58
CA THR A 344 13.62 -7.76 -18.97
C THR A 344 12.89 -8.29 -17.74
N ALA A 345 12.43 -7.39 -16.86
CA ALA A 345 11.77 -7.78 -15.62
C ALA A 345 10.34 -8.32 -15.84
N LEU A 346 9.65 -7.83 -16.87
CA LEU A 346 8.23 -8.12 -17.06
C LEU A 346 7.96 -8.70 -18.46
N SER A 347 7.79 -7.84 -19.47
CA SER A 347 7.50 -8.25 -20.85
C SER A 347 7.62 -7.04 -21.80
N PRO A 348 7.95 -7.25 -23.09
CA PRO A 348 7.89 -6.19 -24.09
C PRO A 348 6.53 -5.47 -24.18
N ARG A 349 5.44 -6.13 -23.80
CA ARG A 349 4.08 -5.57 -23.86
C ARG A 349 3.83 -4.48 -22.81
N PHE A 350 4.62 -4.45 -21.74
CA PHE A 350 4.49 -3.46 -20.66
C PHE A 350 5.50 -2.31 -20.75
N VAL A 351 6.25 -2.26 -21.84
CA VAL A 351 7.08 -1.09 -22.15
C VAL A 351 6.16 0.12 -22.35
N PRO A 352 6.37 1.23 -21.62
CA PRO A 352 5.54 2.42 -21.76
C PRO A 352 5.61 2.99 -23.18
N ASP A 353 4.51 3.59 -23.62
CA ASP A 353 4.47 4.24 -24.94
C ASP A 353 5.32 5.51 -24.94
N ASP A 354 5.27 6.26 -23.86
CA ASP A 354 6.10 7.44 -23.63
C ASP A 354 6.60 7.53 -22.19
N ILE A 355 7.74 8.20 -22.00
CA ILE A 355 8.31 8.46 -20.68
C ILE A 355 8.49 9.98 -20.51
N PHE A 356 8.03 10.51 -19.38
CA PHE A 356 8.10 11.94 -19.06
C PHE A 356 8.85 12.15 -17.75
N ALA A 357 9.78 13.10 -17.74
CA ALA A 357 10.38 13.56 -16.49
C ALA A 357 9.44 14.58 -15.81
N VAL A 358 9.18 14.35 -14.52
CA VAL A 358 8.34 15.22 -13.69
C VAL A 358 9.08 15.58 -12.41
N ALA A 359 8.73 16.71 -11.82
CA ALA A 359 9.33 17.13 -10.54
C ALA A 359 8.90 16.20 -9.40
N GLU A 360 7.62 15.81 -9.39
CA GLU A 360 7.04 14.95 -8.35
C GLU A 360 5.91 14.08 -8.92
N VAL A 361 5.70 12.91 -8.33
CA VAL A 361 4.47 12.13 -8.56
C VAL A 361 3.45 12.44 -7.48
N PRO A 362 2.14 12.52 -7.82
CA PRO A 362 1.08 12.82 -6.86
C PRO A 362 0.98 11.74 -5.79
N ARG A 363 0.98 12.17 -4.52
CA ARG A 363 0.88 11.26 -3.37
C ARG A 363 -0.14 11.76 -2.36
N THR A 364 -0.82 10.82 -1.72
CA THR A 364 -1.64 11.09 -0.54
C THR A 364 -0.76 11.50 0.64
N LEU A 365 -1.36 12.09 1.69
CA LEU A 365 -0.66 12.37 2.96
C LEU A 365 0.01 11.13 3.57
N SER A 366 -0.51 9.94 3.29
CA SER A 366 0.08 8.66 3.71
C SER A 366 1.17 8.12 2.76
N GLY A 367 1.55 8.87 1.73
CA GLY A 367 2.60 8.51 0.77
C GLY A 367 2.18 7.58 -0.37
N LYS A 368 0.90 7.22 -0.49
CA LYS A 368 0.40 6.38 -1.60
C LYS A 368 0.39 7.18 -2.91
N LYS A 369 0.85 6.56 -3.99
CA LYS A 369 0.74 7.11 -5.35
C LYS A 369 -0.73 7.23 -5.76
N GLN A 370 -1.05 8.28 -6.52
CA GLN A 370 -2.43 8.56 -6.93
C GLN A 370 -2.64 8.24 -8.42
N GLU A 371 -2.51 6.98 -8.81
CA GLU A 371 -2.68 6.50 -10.20
C GLU A 371 -4.08 6.79 -10.73
N LEU A 372 -5.11 6.36 -9.99
CA LEU A 372 -6.49 6.47 -10.43
C LEU A 372 -6.96 7.92 -10.64
N PRO A 373 -6.66 8.89 -9.75
CA PRO A 373 -6.93 10.30 -10.02
C PRO A 373 -6.25 10.81 -11.30
N ILE A 374 -4.99 10.46 -11.53
CA ILE A 374 -4.27 10.87 -12.74
C ILE A 374 -4.83 10.18 -13.99
N LYS A 375 -5.14 8.88 -13.93
CA LYS A 375 -5.83 8.17 -15.02
C LYS A 375 -7.13 8.90 -15.42
N LYS A 376 -7.98 9.24 -14.44
CA LYS A 376 -9.24 9.94 -14.67
C LYS A 376 -9.05 11.35 -15.26
N LEU A 377 -8.06 12.10 -14.74
CA LEU A 377 -7.70 13.41 -15.27
C LEU A 377 -7.29 13.31 -16.74
N LEU A 378 -6.41 12.37 -17.09
CA LEU A 378 -5.92 12.17 -18.46
C LEU A 378 -6.99 11.62 -19.40
N LEU A 379 -8.06 11.02 -18.86
CA LEU A 379 -9.26 10.63 -19.59
C LEU A 379 -10.30 11.78 -19.70
N GLY A 380 -9.93 13.01 -19.30
CA GLY A 380 -10.75 14.22 -19.48
C GLY A 380 -11.69 14.56 -18.34
N GLN A 381 -11.59 13.92 -17.17
CA GLN A 381 -12.38 14.32 -16.01
C GLN A 381 -11.77 15.58 -15.36
N PRO A 382 -12.62 16.54 -14.90
CA PRO A 382 -12.16 17.73 -14.22
C PRO A 382 -11.38 17.40 -12.94
N ILE A 383 -10.28 18.11 -12.69
CA ILE A 383 -9.39 17.85 -11.55
C ILE A 383 -10.13 17.94 -10.20
N GLU A 384 -11.07 18.84 -10.05
CA GLU A 384 -11.85 19.07 -8.84
C GLU A 384 -12.76 17.89 -8.48
N LYS A 385 -13.10 17.06 -9.49
CA LYS A 385 -13.94 15.86 -9.29
C LYS A 385 -13.10 14.63 -8.95
N VAL A 386 -11.83 14.61 -9.32
CA VAL A 386 -10.97 13.41 -9.19
C VAL A 386 -9.96 13.49 -8.06
N VAL A 387 -9.61 14.70 -7.60
CA VAL A 387 -8.61 14.92 -6.56
C VAL A 387 -9.14 15.82 -5.46
N ASN A 388 -8.87 15.43 -4.20
CA ASN A 388 -8.96 16.34 -3.05
C ASN A 388 -7.55 16.80 -2.66
N LYS A 389 -7.24 18.06 -2.93
CA LYS A 389 -5.92 18.65 -2.66
C LYS A 389 -5.54 18.63 -1.18
N ASP A 390 -6.51 18.71 -0.26
CA ASP A 390 -6.27 18.69 1.19
C ASP A 390 -5.83 17.30 1.69
N ALA A 391 -6.07 16.25 0.91
CA ALA A 391 -5.65 14.87 1.20
C ALA A 391 -4.31 14.51 0.57
N MET A 392 -3.61 15.47 -0.04
CA MET A 392 -2.34 15.26 -0.73
C MET A 392 -1.15 15.78 0.07
N ALA A 393 -0.03 15.05 -0.04
CA ALA A 393 1.25 15.50 0.50
C ALA A 393 1.87 16.63 -0.35
N ASN A 394 1.60 16.62 -1.65
CA ASN A 394 2.24 17.49 -2.65
C ASN A 394 1.25 18.00 -3.72
N PRO A 395 0.18 18.74 -3.33
CA PRO A 395 -0.86 19.15 -4.27
C PRO A 395 -0.37 20.05 -5.41
N GLY A 396 0.75 20.77 -5.22
CA GLY A 396 1.34 21.64 -6.24
C GLY A 396 1.84 20.88 -7.48
N CYS A 397 2.14 19.59 -7.38
CA CYS A 397 2.58 18.80 -8.53
C CYS A 397 1.46 18.60 -9.58
N LEU A 398 0.20 18.77 -9.18
CA LEU A 398 -0.96 18.58 -10.07
C LEU A 398 -1.00 19.55 -11.23
N ASP A 399 -0.44 20.75 -11.10
CA ASP A 399 -0.47 21.77 -12.15
C ASP A 399 0.21 21.26 -13.44
N TRP A 400 1.29 20.49 -13.28
CA TRP A 400 1.96 19.85 -14.42
C TRP A 400 1.05 18.83 -15.11
N TYR A 401 0.36 17.97 -14.35
CA TYR A 401 -0.52 16.94 -14.92
C TYR A 401 -1.76 17.54 -15.56
N VAL A 402 -2.29 18.64 -15.04
CA VAL A 402 -3.41 19.39 -15.65
C VAL A 402 -2.97 19.99 -16.98
N ALA A 403 -1.81 20.62 -17.04
CA ALA A 403 -1.25 21.16 -18.28
C ALA A 403 -1.01 20.04 -19.33
N PHE A 404 -0.42 18.93 -18.91
CA PHE A 404 -0.19 17.76 -19.76
C PHE A 404 -1.51 17.17 -20.29
N ALA A 405 -2.54 17.06 -19.46
CA ALA A 405 -3.86 16.59 -19.88
C ALA A 405 -4.50 17.51 -20.92
N ALA A 406 -4.37 18.83 -20.76
CA ALA A 406 -4.90 19.82 -21.69
C ALA A 406 -4.17 19.78 -23.04
N GLU A 407 -2.85 19.69 -23.05
CA GLU A 407 -2.04 19.54 -24.26
C GLU A 407 -2.39 18.26 -25.01
N ARG A 408 -2.48 17.16 -24.28
CA ARG A 408 -2.84 15.88 -24.85
C ARG A 408 -4.24 15.86 -25.47
N ALA A 409 -5.20 16.51 -24.84
CA ALA A 409 -6.57 16.60 -25.37
C ALA A 409 -6.62 17.33 -26.73
N GLN A 410 -5.68 18.25 -27.00
CA GLN A 410 -5.56 18.95 -28.29
C GLN A 410 -4.94 18.08 -29.38
N THR A 411 -4.11 17.10 -29.01
CA THR A 411 -3.38 16.22 -29.94
C THR A 411 -4.13 14.93 -30.26
N LEU A 412 -5.18 14.60 -29.48
CA LEU A 412 -6.03 13.44 -29.78
C LEU A 412 -6.95 13.74 -30.96
N PRO A 413 -7.06 12.82 -31.95
CA PRO A 413 -8.04 12.98 -33.00
C PRO A 413 -9.46 13.11 -32.40
N THR A 414 -10.20 14.10 -32.81
CA THR A 414 -11.63 14.21 -32.51
C THR A 414 -12.33 12.94 -33.01
N ALA A 415 -13.08 12.28 -32.11
CA ALA A 415 -13.83 11.07 -32.39
C ALA A 415 -14.92 11.29 -33.45
#